data_422d0947c7a501ae7d0043091e36e147
#
_entry.id   422d0947c7a501ae7d0043091e36e147
#
_cell.length_a   1.000
_cell.length_b   1.000
_cell.length_c   1.000
_cell.angle_alpha   90.00
_cell.angle_beta   90.00
_cell.angle_gamma   90.00
#
_symmetry.space_group_name_H-M   'P 1'
#
loop_
_entity.id
_entity.type
_entity.pdbx_description
1 polymer ?
#
loop_
_entity_poly.entity_id
_entity_poly.type
_entity_poly.pdbx_seq_one_letter_code
_entity_poly.pdbx_strand_id
1 'polypeptide(L)'
;MRLEVSRHCPARPTLRGRVFRACAAVAGGSLLVIALSGTSGARVFGPPGAAGPPHYVSLGDSYTAAPLVPNQTGSPAGCLRSTHSYPFLVAAGTGAATFTDVSCQGATTANMTHPQSVPLGTNPPQDNALSAATTLVTLQVSGNNIGFSDIIIHCTTLSLTNPFGSPCKDHYTSGGTDKLRAKINAAAPKVAADLQGIHADAPNAQVFLVGYPVILPNSGNGCWPLVPIAFGDVPYLRGVEKALNSMLAVVAAANHATFVDTYTASIGHDVCRAPGTKWVEGLIPTSLAAPFHPNQLGEQGMARRVLTALG
;
A
#
# COMPACT_ATOMS: atom_id res chain seq x y z
N MET A 1 -35.23 38.01 -36.92
CA MET A 1 -36.49 37.76 -36.20
C MET A 1 -36.13 37.61 -34.75
N ARG A 2 -36.35 38.67 -33.97
CA ARG A 2 -36.13 38.76 -32.52
C ARG A 2 -37.27 38.05 -31.79
N LEU A 3 -37.00 37.35 -30.72
CA LEU A 3 -37.97 37.14 -29.65
C LEU A 3 -37.19 37.03 -28.31
N GLU A 4 -37.35 38.10 -27.53
CA GLU A 4 -37.14 38.13 -26.08
C GLU A 4 -38.27 37.38 -25.38
N VAL A 5 -38.03 36.83 -24.21
CA VAL A 5 -38.96 36.73 -23.07
C VAL A 5 -38.16 36.19 -21.90
N SER A 6 -37.90 36.95 -20.94
CA SER A 6 -38.57 37.37 -19.72
C SER A 6 -38.25 36.51 -18.50
N ARG A 7 -37.59 37.16 -17.57
CA ARG A 7 -37.29 36.70 -16.20
C ARG A 7 -38.55 36.71 -15.34
N HIS A 8 -38.75 35.68 -14.52
CA HIS A 8 -39.59 35.80 -13.36
C HIS A 8 -38.92 35.12 -12.15
N CYS A 9 -38.66 35.93 -11.14
CA CYS A 9 -38.30 35.56 -9.77
C CYS A 9 -39.60 35.67 -8.93
N PRO A 10 -39.90 34.74 -8.04
CA PRO A 10 -40.81 35.08 -6.94
C PRO A 10 -40.11 35.13 -5.55
N ALA A 11 -40.64 36.05 -4.79
CA ALA A 11 -40.19 36.53 -3.51
C ALA A 11 -40.40 35.55 -2.34
N ARG A 12 -39.61 35.78 -1.28
CA ARG A 12 -39.76 35.18 0.03
C ARG A 12 -40.95 35.78 0.81
N PRO A 13 -41.60 35.02 1.71
CA PRO A 13 -42.37 35.64 2.81
C PRO A 13 -41.60 35.58 4.15
N THR A 14 -41.55 36.74 4.78
CA THR A 14 -41.19 36.97 6.16
C THR A 14 -42.36 36.58 7.09
N LEU A 15 -42.07 35.90 8.21
CA LEU A 15 -43.05 35.83 9.32
C LEU A 15 -42.40 36.28 10.63
N ARG A 16 -43.10 37.24 11.21
CA ARG A 16 -42.86 37.96 12.45
C ARG A 16 -43.08 37.07 13.67
N GLY A 17 -42.40 37.44 14.75
CA GLY A 17 -42.43 36.81 16.06
C GLY A 17 -43.75 36.86 16.82
N ARG A 18 -43.83 36.03 17.83
CA ARG A 18 -44.71 36.18 18.98
C ARG A 18 -43.96 35.81 20.24
N VAL A 19 -43.85 36.83 21.07
CA VAL A 19 -43.43 36.75 22.46
C VAL A 19 -44.61 36.23 23.29
N PHE A 20 -44.46 35.20 24.09
CA PHE A 20 -45.38 34.87 25.17
C PHE A 20 -44.61 34.91 26.50
N ARG A 21 -45.03 35.89 27.33
CA ARG A 21 -44.75 35.93 28.76
C ARG A 21 -45.73 34.97 29.45
N ALA A 22 -45.27 34.13 30.31
CA ALA A 22 -46.11 33.46 31.29
C ALA A 22 -45.49 33.53 32.68
N CYS A 23 -46.33 33.87 33.62
CA CYS A 23 -46.08 34.27 35.02
C CYS A 23 -45.68 33.06 35.89
N ALA A 24 -44.94 33.37 36.96
CA ALA A 24 -44.58 32.52 38.08
C ALA A 24 -45.76 32.05 38.91
N ALA A 25 -45.69 30.78 39.35
CA ALA A 25 -46.45 30.39 40.58
C ALA A 25 -45.44 29.56 41.43
N VAL A 26 -45.23 30.08 42.63
CA VAL A 26 -44.43 29.47 43.70
C VAL A 26 -45.35 28.52 44.45
N ALA A 27 -44.97 27.23 44.53
CA ALA A 27 -45.53 26.32 45.52
C ALA A 27 -44.35 25.54 46.15
N GLY A 28 -44.20 25.80 47.47
CA GLY A 28 -43.15 25.14 48.27
C GLY A 28 -43.46 23.69 48.51
N GLY A 29 -42.43 22.84 48.30
CA GLY A 29 -42.41 21.44 48.66
C GLY A 29 -41.00 21.07 49.07
N SER A 30 -40.80 20.86 50.38
CA SER A 30 -39.52 20.39 50.90
C SER A 30 -39.27 18.95 50.40
N LEU A 31 -38.31 18.79 49.55
CA LEU A 31 -37.77 17.51 49.12
C LEU A 31 -36.39 17.27 49.72
N LEU A 32 -36.34 16.22 50.54
CA LEU A 32 -35.16 15.69 51.15
C LEU A 32 -34.18 15.22 50.03
N VAL A 33 -33.11 15.94 49.79
CA VAL A 33 -32.06 15.55 48.85
C VAL A 33 -31.09 14.61 49.54
N ILE A 34 -31.22 13.30 49.24
CA ILE A 34 -30.19 12.31 49.58
C ILE A 34 -29.07 12.54 48.55
N ALA A 35 -27.98 13.14 48.99
CA ALA A 35 -26.77 13.27 48.18
C ALA A 35 -26.10 11.90 48.08
N LEU A 36 -26.34 11.17 46.99
CA LEU A 36 -25.46 10.05 46.55
C LEU A 36 -24.21 10.69 45.97
N SER A 37 -23.13 10.68 46.74
CA SER A 37 -21.78 11.02 46.30
C SER A 37 -21.27 9.94 45.37
N GLY A 38 -21.74 9.91 44.11
CA GLY A 38 -21.15 9.19 43.05
C GLY A 38 -19.84 9.88 42.64
N THR A 39 -18.69 9.37 43.05
CA THR A 39 -17.40 9.76 42.50
C THR A 39 -17.35 9.35 41.04
N SER A 40 -17.85 10.20 40.14
CA SER A 40 -17.57 10.11 38.72
C SER A 40 -16.08 10.38 38.55
N GLY A 41 -15.28 9.31 38.53
CA GLY A 41 -13.89 9.38 38.12
C GLY A 41 -13.85 9.89 36.68
N ALA A 42 -13.71 11.19 36.50
CA ALA A 42 -13.34 11.75 35.22
C ALA A 42 -12.04 11.10 34.83
N ARG A 43 -12.10 10.19 33.83
CA ARG A 43 -10.90 9.72 33.15
C ARG A 43 -10.28 10.96 32.49
N VAL A 44 -9.23 11.47 33.12
CA VAL A 44 -8.35 12.43 32.48
C VAL A 44 -7.71 11.66 31.33
N PHE A 45 -8.18 11.85 30.11
CA PHE A 45 -7.43 11.49 28.94
C PHE A 45 -6.22 12.43 28.94
N GLY A 46 -5.09 11.93 29.44
CA GLY A 46 -3.81 12.58 29.23
C GLY A 46 -3.58 12.69 27.71
N PRO A 47 -2.72 13.62 27.24
CA PRO A 47 -2.27 13.60 25.86
C PRO A 47 -1.80 12.19 25.52
N PRO A 48 -2.04 11.64 24.30
CA PRO A 48 -1.56 10.32 23.94
C PRO A 48 -0.06 10.29 24.26
N GLY A 49 0.31 9.53 25.28
CA GLY A 49 1.70 9.34 25.66
C GLY A 49 2.42 8.84 24.41
N ALA A 50 3.58 9.39 24.10
CA ALA A 50 4.40 8.92 22.99
C ALA A 50 4.50 7.39 23.13
N ALA A 51 3.92 6.67 22.16
CA ALA A 51 4.03 5.22 22.13
C ALA A 51 5.51 4.87 22.19
N GLY A 52 5.90 3.92 23.04
CA GLY A 52 7.29 3.46 23.12
C GLY A 52 7.78 2.95 21.76
N PRO A 53 9.09 2.69 21.62
CA PRO A 53 9.64 2.15 20.39
C PRO A 53 8.85 0.93 19.91
N PRO A 54 8.49 0.83 18.62
CA PRO A 54 7.60 -0.22 18.13
C PRO A 54 8.27 -1.61 18.17
N HIS A 55 7.45 -2.63 18.38
CA HIS A 55 7.76 -4.02 18.01
C HIS A 55 7.29 -4.22 16.59
N TYR A 56 8.23 -4.20 15.64
CA TYR A 56 7.95 -4.12 14.22
C TYR A 56 8.14 -5.48 13.53
N VAL A 57 7.15 -5.88 12.73
CA VAL A 57 7.21 -7.05 11.83
C VAL A 57 6.92 -6.57 10.41
N SER A 58 7.80 -6.93 9.46
CA SER A 58 7.56 -6.71 8.04
C SER A 58 7.26 -8.02 7.32
N LEU A 59 6.14 -8.03 6.57
CA LEU A 59 5.68 -9.10 5.72
C LEU A 59 5.67 -8.63 4.27
N GLY A 60 5.87 -9.55 3.34
CA GLY A 60 5.73 -9.18 1.94
C GLY A 60 6.48 -10.06 0.96
N ASP A 61 6.56 -9.53 -0.26
CA ASP A 61 7.20 -10.17 -1.40
C ASP A 61 8.62 -9.62 -1.67
N SER A 62 9.08 -9.72 -2.91
CA SER A 62 10.40 -9.25 -3.31
C SER A 62 10.61 -7.75 -3.18
N TYR A 63 9.57 -6.93 -3.28
CA TYR A 63 9.68 -5.49 -3.10
C TYR A 63 9.91 -5.09 -1.65
N THR A 64 9.55 -5.97 -0.70
CA THR A 64 9.89 -5.83 0.73
C THR A 64 11.26 -6.40 1.02
N ALA A 65 11.62 -7.56 0.41
CA ALA A 65 12.87 -8.25 0.67
C ALA A 65 14.10 -7.54 0.08
N ALA A 66 13.95 -6.77 -1.00
CA ALA A 66 15.02 -6.08 -1.72
C ALA A 66 16.08 -7.05 -2.31
N PRO A 67 15.68 -7.96 -3.23
CA PRO A 67 16.59 -8.97 -3.74
C PRO A 67 17.77 -8.33 -4.47
N LEU A 68 18.97 -8.85 -4.18
CA LEU A 68 20.26 -8.44 -4.70
C LEU A 68 20.72 -7.02 -4.31
N VAL A 69 19.95 -6.29 -3.52
CA VAL A 69 20.45 -5.08 -2.84
C VAL A 69 21.39 -5.53 -1.73
N PRO A 70 22.63 -5.03 -1.64
CA PRO A 70 23.54 -5.41 -0.55
C PRO A 70 23.08 -4.85 0.81
N ASN A 71 23.35 -5.49 1.95
CA ASN A 71 23.88 -6.83 2.13
C ASN A 71 22.73 -7.80 2.31
N GLN A 72 22.80 -8.93 1.61
CA GLN A 72 21.76 -9.97 1.76
C GLN A 72 21.89 -10.66 3.11
N THR A 73 20.76 -10.95 3.75
CA THR A 73 20.66 -11.47 5.11
C THR A 73 19.47 -12.40 5.33
N GLY A 74 19.43 -13.03 6.48
CA GLY A 74 18.29 -13.84 6.93
C GLY A 74 18.28 -15.28 6.40
N SER A 75 17.36 -16.08 6.95
CA SER A 75 17.13 -17.47 6.59
C SER A 75 15.64 -17.68 6.28
N PRO A 76 15.31 -18.43 5.20
CA PRO A 76 16.23 -19.04 4.24
C PRO A 76 16.87 -18.00 3.31
N ALA A 77 18.10 -18.25 2.88
CA ALA A 77 18.83 -17.34 1.99
C ALA A 77 18.12 -17.11 0.66
N GLY A 78 17.34 -18.07 0.19
CA GLY A 78 16.52 -17.95 -1.02
C GLY A 78 15.41 -16.91 -0.97
N CYS A 79 15.11 -16.32 0.19
CA CYS A 79 14.19 -15.18 0.28
C CYS A 79 14.81 -13.87 -0.19
N LEU A 80 16.14 -13.78 -0.27
CA LEU A 80 16.91 -12.64 -0.75
C LEU A 80 16.57 -11.33 -0.01
N ARG A 81 16.49 -11.38 1.32
CA ARG A 81 16.29 -10.18 2.16
C ARG A 81 17.56 -9.36 2.23
N SER A 82 17.44 -8.04 2.29
CA SER A 82 18.55 -7.10 2.40
C SER A 82 18.48 -6.28 3.67
N THR A 83 19.62 -6.03 4.32
CA THR A 83 19.72 -5.06 5.41
C THR A 83 19.53 -3.59 4.96
N HIS A 84 19.40 -3.35 3.65
CA HIS A 84 19.10 -2.04 3.06
C HIS A 84 17.70 -2.00 2.43
N SER A 85 16.86 -2.99 2.72
CA SER A 85 15.44 -2.96 2.34
C SER A 85 14.69 -1.86 3.10
N TYR A 86 13.55 -1.41 2.56
CA TYR A 86 12.79 -0.35 3.23
C TYR A 86 12.39 -0.71 4.68
N PRO A 87 12.05 -1.97 5.01
CA PRO A 87 11.72 -2.30 6.40
C PRO A 87 12.87 -2.09 7.37
N PHE A 88 14.11 -2.46 6.98
CA PHE A 88 15.30 -2.19 7.82
C PHE A 88 15.48 -0.69 8.07
N LEU A 89 15.25 0.13 7.03
CA LEU A 89 15.35 1.58 7.15
C LEU A 89 14.21 2.16 8.00
N VAL A 90 13.01 1.59 7.93
CA VAL A 90 11.88 1.96 8.80
C VAL A 90 12.16 1.57 10.25
N ALA A 91 12.67 0.37 10.49
CA ALA A 91 13.05 -0.07 11.84
C ALA A 91 14.09 0.87 12.47
N ALA A 92 15.11 1.25 11.70
CA ALA A 92 16.11 2.23 12.15
C ALA A 92 15.51 3.62 12.39
N GLY A 93 14.65 4.09 11.48
CA GLY A 93 14.01 5.41 11.56
C GLY A 93 13.02 5.56 12.70
N THR A 94 12.36 4.46 13.11
CA THR A 94 11.44 4.45 14.26
C THR A 94 12.12 4.12 15.59
N GLY A 95 13.40 3.72 15.56
CA GLY A 95 14.08 3.22 16.74
C GLY A 95 13.42 1.96 17.31
N ALA A 96 12.94 1.05 16.44
CA ALA A 96 12.16 -0.12 16.83
C ALA A 96 12.83 -0.92 17.97
N ALA A 97 12.06 -1.26 18.99
CA ALA A 97 12.54 -2.08 20.12
C ALA A 97 12.89 -3.49 19.68
N THR A 98 12.12 -4.04 18.77
CA THR A 98 12.40 -5.29 18.06
C THR A 98 12.00 -5.14 16.59
N PHE A 99 12.74 -5.83 15.71
CA PHE A 99 12.42 -5.87 14.29
C PHE A 99 12.58 -7.29 13.74
N THR A 100 11.58 -7.75 13.01
CA THR A 100 11.59 -9.05 12.34
C THR A 100 11.12 -8.87 10.90
N ASP A 101 11.99 -9.22 9.95
CA ASP A 101 11.65 -9.25 8.51
C ASP A 101 11.46 -10.70 8.07
N VAL A 102 10.23 -11.04 7.70
CA VAL A 102 9.87 -12.38 7.20
C VAL A 102 9.44 -12.37 5.74
N SER A 103 9.62 -11.24 5.05
CA SER A 103 9.36 -11.11 3.63
C SER A 103 10.15 -12.11 2.81
N CYS A 104 9.69 -12.45 1.61
CA CYS A 104 10.39 -13.43 0.78
C CYS A 104 10.11 -13.17 -0.71
N GLN A 105 11.16 -13.18 -1.53
CA GLN A 105 10.96 -13.04 -2.97
C GLN A 105 9.96 -14.07 -3.51
N GLY A 106 9.10 -13.65 -4.45
CA GLY A 106 8.09 -14.52 -5.04
C GLY A 106 6.88 -14.81 -4.15
N ALA A 107 6.84 -14.31 -2.91
CA ALA A 107 5.70 -14.52 -2.01
C ALA A 107 4.40 -13.98 -2.61
N THR A 108 3.34 -14.73 -2.40
CA THR A 108 1.95 -14.37 -2.70
C THR A 108 1.17 -14.25 -1.39
N THR A 109 -0.07 -13.80 -1.44
CA THR A 109 -0.99 -13.81 -0.29
C THR A 109 -1.07 -15.17 0.40
N ALA A 110 -1.00 -16.29 -0.33
CA ALA A 110 -1.01 -17.61 0.28
C ALA A 110 0.16 -17.86 1.25
N ASN A 111 1.27 -17.15 1.08
CA ASN A 111 2.46 -17.34 1.91
C ASN A 111 2.41 -16.58 3.25
N MET A 112 1.35 -15.82 3.49
CA MET A 112 1.07 -15.31 4.82
C MET A 112 0.74 -16.48 5.78
N THR A 113 -0.08 -17.41 5.35
CA THR A 113 -0.57 -18.54 6.18
C THR A 113 0.03 -19.91 5.80
N HIS A 114 0.79 -20.01 4.69
CA HIS A 114 1.41 -21.26 4.23
C HIS A 114 2.91 -21.10 4.01
N PRO A 115 3.70 -22.15 4.22
CA PRO A 115 5.13 -22.10 3.97
C PRO A 115 5.43 -21.89 2.47
N GLN A 116 6.55 -21.25 2.17
CA GLN A 116 7.05 -21.01 0.82
C GLN A 116 8.35 -21.75 0.60
N SER A 117 8.38 -22.68 -0.33
CA SER A 117 9.63 -23.31 -0.79
C SER A 117 10.41 -22.31 -1.65
N VAL A 118 11.68 -22.14 -1.34
CA VAL A 118 12.62 -21.29 -2.08
C VAL A 118 13.95 -21.99 -2.25
N PRO A 119 14.82 -21.53 -3.14
CA PRO A 119 16.20 -22.05 -3.17
C PRO A 119 16.84 -22.00 -1.78
N LEU A 120 17.51 -23.07 -1.40
CA LEU A 120 18.21 -23.22 -0.12
C LEU A 120 17.31 -23.22 1.14
N GLY A 121 16.02 -23.55 1.01
CA GLY A 121 15.17 -23.78 2.18
C GLY A 121 13.70 -23.51 2.00
N THR A 122 13.01 -23.39 3.13
CA THR A 122 11.58 -23.08 3.20
C THR A 122 11.38 -21.90 4.13
N ASN A 123 10.71 -20.85 3.63
CA ASN A 123 10.25 -19.77 4.47
C ASN A 123 8.98 -20.22 5.20
N PRO A 124 8.92 -20.15 6.54
CA PRO A 124 7.67 -20.41 7.27
C PRO A 124 6.54 -19.48 6.84
N PRO A 125 5.27 -19.78 7.18
CA PRO A 125 4.18 -18.81 7.05
C PRO A 125 4.60 -17.47 7.67
N GLN A 126 4.39 -16.38 6.94
CA GLN A 126 4.88 -15.08 7.40
C GLN A 126 4.15 -14.60 8.66
N ASP A 127 2.86 -14.94 8.81
CA ASP A 127 2.05 -14.58 9.97
C ASP A 127 2.56 -15.20 11.27
N ASN A 128 3.38 -16.28 11.23
CA ASN A 128 4.01 -16.87 12.41
C ASN A 128 4.93 -15.88 13.17
N ALA A 129 5.34 -14.78 12.55
CA ALA A 129 6.14 -13.73 13.21
C ALA A 129 5.30 -12.74 14.02
N LEU A 130 3.97 -12.75 13.85
CA LEU A 130 3.04 -11.86 14.52
C LEU A 130 2.72 -12.34 15.94
N SER A 131 2.39 -11.40 16.82
CA SER A 131 1.92 -11.68 18.17
C SER A 131 1.19 -10.48 18.76
N ALA A 132 0.52 -10.65 19.89
CA ALA A 132 -0.09 -9.55 20.63
C ALA A 132 0.90 -8.47 21.10
N ALA A 133 2.20 -8.76 21.13
CA ALA A 133 3.24 -7.79 21.40
C ALA A 133 3.64 -6.94 20.19
N THR A 134 3.28 -7.37 18.98
CA THR A 134 3.54 -6.61 17.74
C THR A 134 2.73 -5.32 17.73
N THR A 135 3.38 -4.18 17.49
CA THR A 135 2.73 -2.86 17.51
C THR A 135 2.84 -2.11 16.18
N LEU A 136 3.69 -2.60 15.27
CA LEU A 136 3.83 -2.07 13.91
C LEU A 136 3.94 -3.22 12.93
N VAL A 137 3.16 -3.17 11.86
CA VAL A 137 3.24 -4.13 10.74
C VAL A 137 3.25 -3.37 9.42
N THR A 138 4.17 -3.74 8.52
CA THR A 138 4.07 -3.40 7.10
C THR A 138 3.84 -4.66 6.29
N LEU A 139 2.93 -4.60 5.34
CA LEU A 139 2.67 -5.64 4.34
C LEU A 139 2.82 -5.06 2.94
N GLN A 140 3.59 -5.71 2.08
CA GLN A 140 3.64 -5.40 0.64
C GLN A 140 3.54 -6.70 -0.14
N VAL A 141 2.37 -6.97 -0.72
CA VAL A 141 2.06 -8.24 -1.37
C VAL A 141 1.07 -8.02 -2.52
N SER A 142 0.97 -8.98 -3.40
CA SER A 142 0.00 -9.09 -4.50
C SER A 142 0.61 -8.93 -5.91
N GLY A 143 1.82 -8.40 -6.07
CA GLY A 143 2.51 -8.41 -7.36
C GLY A 143 2.62 -9.81 -7.95
N ASN A 144 2.97 -10.81 -7.13
CA ASN A 144 3.08 -12.20 -7.57
C ASN A 144 1.71 -12.88 -7.75
N ASN A 145 0.65 -12.44 -7.06
CA ASN A 145 -0.71 -12.95 -7.31
C ASN A 145 -1.21 -12.65 -8.73
N ILE A 146 -0.80 -11.53 -9.31
CA ILE A 146 -1.11 -11.21 -10.71
C ILE A 146 -0.12 -11.83 -11.70
N GLY A 147 0.99 -12.40 -11.23
CA GLY A 147 2.03 -13.04 -12.04
C GLY A 147 3.06 -12.04 -12.56
N PHE A 148 3.59 -11.17 -11.70
CA PHE A 148 4.53 -10.10 -12.07
C PHE A 148 5.69 -10.59 -12.95
N SER A 149 6.41 -11.63 -12.51
CA SER A 149 7.55 -12.16 -13.28
C SER A 149 7.14 -12.70 -14.66
N ASP A 150 6.02 -13.41 -14.73
CA ASP A 150 5.48 -13.93 -15.98
C ASP A 150 5.09 -12.80 -16.94
N ILE A 151 4.47 -11.72 -16.40
CA ILE A 151 4.12 -10.54 -17.19
C ILE A 151 5.37 -9.92 -17.79
N ILE A 152 6.43 -9.71 -16.99
CA ILE A 152 7.67 -9.11 -17.47
C ILE A 152 8.31 -9.99 -18.54
N ILE A 153 8.50 -11.30 -18.29
CA ILE A 153 9.11 -12.22 -19.23
C ILE A 153 8.31 -12.28 -20.53
N HIS A 154 7.00 -12.45 -20.43
CA HIS A 154 6.12 -12.58 -21.60
C HIS A 154 6.07 -11.30 -22.43
N CYS A 155 5.90 -10.14 -21.77
CA CYS A 155 5.84 -8.86 -22.46
C CYS A 155 7.16 -8.46 -23.10
N THR A 156 8.30 -8.70 -22.44
CA THR A 156 9.62 -8.44 -23.04
C THR A 156 9.84 -9.33 -24.26
N THR A 157 9.48 -10.62 -24.19
CA THR A 157 9.62 -11.57 -25.31
C THR A 157 8.75 -11.17 -26.50
N LEU A 158 7.48 -10.87 -26.29
CA LEU A 158 6.57 -10.43 -27.36
C LEU A 158 7.01 -9.09 -27.98
N SER A 159 7.54 -8.19 -27.18
CA SER A 159 8.00 -6.87 -27.62
C SER A 159 9.13 -6.97 -28.66
N LEU A 160 9.95 -8.03 -28.61
CA LEU A 160 11.01 -8.25 -29.60
C LEU A 160 10.45 -8.50 -31.01
N THR A 161 9.24 -9.03 -31.14
CA THR A 161 8.59 -9.32 -32.42
C THR A 161 7.87 -8.10 -33.01
N ASN A 162 7.41 -7.17 -32.16
CA ASN A 162 6.70 -5.97 -32.58
C ASN A 162 6.92 -4.80 -31.60
N PRO A 163 8.10 -4.15 -31.62
CA PRO A 163 8.45 -3.09 -30.67
C PRO A 163 7.62 -1.81 -30.82
N PHE A 164 7.01 -1.56 -31.98
CA PHE A 164 6.19 -0.38 -32.25
C PHE A 164 4.70 -0.60 -31.99
N GLY A 165 4.27 -1.86 -31.79
CA GLY A 165 2.90 -2.24 -31.51
C GLY A 165 2.56 -2.36 -30.03
N SER A 166 1.56 -3.21 -29.74
CA SER A 166 1.10 -3.53 -28.39
C SER A 166 0.89 -5.04 -28.18
N PRO A 167 1.89 -5.89 -28.53
CA PRO A 167 1.69 -7.34 -28.57
C PRO A 167 1.40 -7.96 -27.20
N CYS A 168 1.90 -7.39 -26.13
CA CYS A 168 1.61 -7.81 -24.76
C CYS A 168 0.16 -7.49 -24.37
N LYS A 169 -0.30 -6.26 -24.63
CA LYS A 169 -1.68 -5.86 -24.42
C LYS A 169 -2.63 -6.76 -25.22
N ASP A 170 -2.34 -6.99 -26.48
CA ASP A 170 -3.17 -7.81 -27.37
C ASP A 170 -3.28 -9.25 -26.85
N HIS A 171 -2.19 -9.81 -26.31
CA HIS A 171 -2.21 -11.11 -25.65
C HIS A 171 -3.12 -11.13 -24.42
N TYR A 172 -2.98 -10.16 -23.53
CA TYR A 172 -3.73 -10.15 -22.26
C TYR A 172 -5.18 -9.71 -22.42
N THR A 173 -5.53 -9.02 -23.52
CA THR A 173 -6.91 -8.59 -23.81
C THR A 173 -7.60 -9.45 -24.87
N SER A 174 -6.91 -10.47 -25.40
CA SER A 174 -7.50 -11.44 -26.35
C SER A 174 -8.71 -12.13 -25.75
N GLY A 175 -9.81 -12.25 -26.53
CA GLY A 175 -11.06 -12.86 -26.06
C GLY A 175 -12.01 -11.89 -25.34
N GLY A 176 -11.79 -10.58 -25.43
CA GLY A 176 -12.73 -9.55 -24.92
C GLY A 176 -12.66 -9.29 -23.41
N THR A 177 -11.74 -9.96 -22.70
CA THR A 177 -11.54 -9.77 -21.25
C THR A 177 -10.09 -9.43 -20.96
N ASP A 178 -9.84 -8.39 -20.16
CA ASP A 178 -8.51 -8.07 -19.68
C ASP A 178 -8.10 -9.04 -18.54
N LYS A 179 -7.25 -10.00 -18.88
CA LYS A 179 -6.80 -11.06 -17.98
C LYS A 179 -6.04 -10.52 -16.77
N LEU A 180 -5.28 -9.42 -16.93
CA LEU A 180 -4.54 -8.82 -15.81
C LEU A 180 -5.47 -8.08 -14.85
N ARG A 181 -6.48 -7.40 -15.36
CA ARG A 181 -7.54 -6.80 -14.53
C ARG A 181 -8.33 -7.87 -13.77
N ALA A 182 -8.63 -9.00 -14.41
CA ALA A 182 -9.30 -10.12 -13.75
C ALA A 182 -8.43 -10.70 -12.60
N LYS A 183 -7.11 -10.83 -12.80
CA LYS A 183 -6.19 -11.27 -11.75
C LYS A 183 -6.12 -10.27 -10.58
N ILE A 184 -6.10 -8.96 -10.85
CA ILE A 184 -6.15 -7.92 -9.81
C ILE A 184 -7.43 -8.04 -8.98
N ASN A 185 -8.58 -8.16 -9.65
CA ASN A 185 -9.86 -8.32 -8.95
C ASN A 185 -9.91 -9.60 -8.09
N ALA A 186 -9.31 -10.69 -8.58
CA ALA A 186 -9.24 -11.95 -7.84
C ALA A 186 -8.24 -11.92 -6.67
N ALA A 187 -7.27 -10.99 -6.68
CA ALA A 187 -6.33 -10.79 -5.58
C ALA A 187 -6.93 -9.99 -4.42
N ALA A 188 -7.88 -9.07 -4.69
CA ALA A 188 -8.46 -8.20 -3.68
C ALA A 188 -8.98 -8.93 -2.42
N PRO A 189 -9.85 -9.95 -2.52
CA PRO A 189 -10.33 -10.68 -1.34
C PRO A 189 -9.22 -11.43 -0.60
N LYS A 190 -8.14 -11.80 -1.27
CA LYS A 190 -6.99 -12.49 -0.65
C LYS A 190 -6.18 -11.51 0.21
N VAL A 191 -5.90 -10.30 -0.32
CA VAL A 191 -5.24 -9.25 0.46
C VAL A 191 -6.11 -8.81 1.64
N ALA A 192 -7.44 -8.76 1.48
CA ALA A 192 -8.36 -8.48 2.59
C ALA A 192 -8.26 -9.54 3.68
N ALA A 193 -8.19 -10.83 3.32
CA ALA A 193 -8.02 -11.92 4.27
C ALA A 193 -6.68 -11.84 5.01
N ASP A 194 -5.59 -11.49 4.32
CA ASP A 194 -4.29 -11.29 4.96
C ASP A 194 -4.35 -10.15 6.01
N LEU A 195 -4.95 -9.00 5.67
CA LEU A 195 -5.10 -7.90 6.63
C LEU A 195 -5.95 -8.28 7.85
N GLN A 196 -7.02 -9.05 7.64
CA GLN A 196 -7.84 -9.58 8.74
C GLN A 196 -7.07 -10.55 9.63
N GLY A 197 -6.24 -11.43 9.04
CA GLY A 197 -5.34 -12.31 9.77
C GLY A 197 -4.32 -11.52 10.61
N ILE A 198 -3.68 -10.53 10.01
CA ILE A 198 -2.73 -9.65 10.72
C ILE A 198 -3.39 -8.97 11.93
N HIS A 199 -4.61 -8.44 11.80
CA HIS A 199 -5.32 -7.84 12.92
C HIS A 199 -5.73 -8.84 14.00
N ALA A 200 -6.00 -10.10 13.63
CA ALA A 200 -6.29 -11.16 14.58
C ALA A 200 -5.03 -11.57 15.38
N ASP A 201 -3.88 -11.71 14.71
CA ASP A 201 -2.63 -12.17 15.31
C ASP A 201 -1.86 -11.04 16.03
N ALA A 202 -2.02 -9.80 15.57
CA ALA A 202 -1.39 -8.61 16.12
C ALA A 202 -2.43 -7.50 16.41
N PRO A 203 -3.33 -7.70 17.38
CA PRO A 203 -4.48 -6.80 17.62
C PRO A 203 -4.09 -5.39 18.07
N ASN A 204 -2.85 -5.18 18.50
CA ASN A 204 -2.34 -3.88 18.95
C ASN A 204 -1.53 -3.15 17.86
N ALA A 205 -1.38 -3.76 16.68
CA ALA A 205 -0.51 -3.22 15.63
C ALA A 205 -1.19 -2.11 14.82
N GLN A 206 -0.43 -1.06 14.53
CA GLN A 206 -0.71 -0.21 13.39
C GLN A 206 -0.28 -0.97 12.12
N VAL A 207 -1.19 -1.13 11.17
CA VAL A 207 -0.96 -1.92 9.95
C VAL A 207 -0.89 -1.00 8.75
N PHE A 208 0.18 -1.12 7.98
CA PHE A 208 0.45 -0.36 6.77
C PHE A 208 0.53 -1.30 5.56
N LEU A 209 -0.37 -1.13 4.60
CA LEU A 209 -0.29 -1.81 3.31
C LEU A 209 0.50 -0.93 2.33
N VAL A 210 1.69 -1.37 1.96
CA VAL A 210 2.61 -0.61 1.13
C VAL A 210 2.33 -0.89 -0.35
N GLY A 211 2.13 0.17 -1.13
CA GLY A 211 1.96 0.08 -2.58
C GLY A 211 3.28 -0.15 -3.32
N TYR A 212 3.20 -0.41 -4.63
CA TYR A 212 4.36 -0.61 -5.49
C TYR A 212 4.81 0.74 -6.10
N PRO A 213 6.10 1.06 -6.10
CA PRO A 213 6.64 2.25 -6.74
C PRO A 213 6.53 2.15 -8.26
N VAL A 214 6.57 3.31 -8.96
CA VAL A 214 6.48 3.36 -10.42
C VAL A 214 7.58 2.53 -11.09
N ILE A 215 7.20 1.59 -11.93
CA ILE A 215 8.13 0.78 -12.73
C ILE A 215 8.33 1.44 -14.10
N LEU A 216 7.25 1.64 -14.84
CA LEU A 216 7.28 2.25 -16.17
C LEU A 216 6.94 3.74 -16.10
N PRO A 217 7.47 4.57 -17.04
CA PRO A 217 7.23 6.02 -17.01
C PRO A 217 5.76 6.39 -16.86
N ASN A 218 5.45 7.35 -15.97
CA ASN A 218 4.06 7.77 -15.71
C ASN A 218 3.38 8.42 -16.92
N SER A 219 4.16 8.80 -17.94
CA SER A 219 3.70 9.31 -19.24
C SER A 219 4.61 8.82 -20.36
N GLY A 220 4.17 8.96 -21.62
CA GLY A 220 4.92 8.50 -22.78
C GLY A 220 4.93 6.98 -22.93
N ASN A 221 5.78 6.51 -23.84
CA ASN A 221 5.77 5.14 -24.36
C ASN A 221 7.04 4.33 -23.97
N GLY A 222 7.78 4.75 -22.96
CA GLY A 222 8.95 4.01 -22.47
C GLY A 222 10.26 4.40 -23.14
N CYS A 223 11.26 3.52 -23.07
CA CYS A 223 12.63 3.78 -23.46
C CYS A 223 13.25 2.57 -24.22
N TRP A 224 12.51 2.04 -25.19
CA TRP A 224 13.06 1.03 -26.09
C TRP A 224 14.35 1.51 -26.79
N PRO A 225 15.37 0.67 -26.96
CA PRO A 225 15.49 -0.74 -26.56
C PRO A 225 16.05 -0.96 -25.14
N LEU A 226 16.36 0.10 -24.41
CA LEU A 226 16.96 0.03 -23.08
C LEU A 226 16.12 -0.82 -22.11
N VAL A 227 14.80 -0.64 -22.17
CA VAL A 227 13.82 -1.50 -21.51
C VAL A 227 12.95 -2.08 -22.64
N PRO A 228 13.05 -3.39 -22.91
CA PRO A 228 12.45 -4.00 -24.10
C PRO A 228 10.96 -4.30 -23.91
N ILE A 229 10.20 -3.25 -23.61
CA ILE A 229 8.73 -3.24 -23.62
C ILE A 229 8.28 -2.41 -24.81
N ALA A 230 7.40 -2.96 -25.66
CA ALA A 230 6.91 -2.31 -26.85
C ALA A 230 6.20 -0.99 -26.53
N PHE A 231 6.32 0.00 -27.41
CA PHE A 231 5.81 1.35 -27.17
C PHE A 231 4.32 1.41 -26.85
N GLY A 232 3.49 0.57 -27.48
CA GLY A 232 2.05 0.50 -27.19
C GLY A 232 1.71 -0.28 -25.91
N ASP A 233 2.62 -1.11 -25.41
CA ASP A 233 2.43 -1.89 -24.18
C ASP A 233 2.73 -1.07 -22.92
N VAL A 234 3.62 -0.06 -22.99
CA VAL A 234 3.98 0.76 -21.81
C VAL A 234 2.76 1.45 -21.19
N PRO A 235 1.86 2.14 -21.94
CA PRO A 235 0.64 2.70 -21.36
C PRO A 235 -0.29 1.65 -20.72
N TYR A 236 -0.39 0.48 -21.34
CA TYR A 236 -1.21 -0.61 -20.83
C TYR A 236 -0.67 -1.15 -19.49
N LEU A 237 0.61 -1.52 -19.43
CA LEU A 237 1.24 -2.07 -18.23
C LEU A 237 1.28 -1.05 -17.09
N ARG A 238 1.57 0.22 -17.38
CA ARG A 238 1.39 1.31 -16.43
C ARG A 238 -0.03 1.40 -15.88
N GLY A 239 -1.03 1.19 -16.74
CA GLY A 239 -2.44 1.12 -16.33
C GLY A 239 -2.75 -0.07 -15.43
N VAL A 240 -2.11 -1.21 -15.65
CA VAL A 240 -2.19 -2.41 -14.78
C VAL A 240 -1.58 -2.13 -13.41
N GLU A 241 -0.38 -1.54 -13.34
CA GLU A 241 0.28 -1.17 -12.09
C GLU A 241 -0.55 -0.17 -11.26
N LYS A 242 -1.09 0.87 -11.91
CA LYS A 242 -2.01 1.82 -11.25
C LYS A 242 -3.26 1.13 -10.71
N ALA A 243 -3.81 0.17 -11.44
CA ALA A 243 -4.98 -0.57 -10.98
C ALA A 243 -4.67 -1.48 -9.79
N LEU A 244 -3.49 -2.10 -9.77
CA LEU A 244 -3.03 -2.87 -8.63
C LEU A 244 -2.93 -1.98 -7.38
N ASN A 245 -2.24 -0.84 -7.46
CA ASN A 245 -2.13 0.12 -6.36
C ASN A 245 -3.49 0.67 -5.91
N SER A 246 -4.39 0.96 -6.87
CA SER A 246 -5.76 1.40 -6.53
C SER A 246 -6.55 0.32 -5.79
N MET A 247 -6.42 -0.95 -6.20
CA MET A 247 -7.04 -2.07 -5.50
C MET A 247 -6.49 -2.19 -4.08
N LEU A 248 -5.18 -2.12 -3.88
CA LEU A 248 -4.54 -2.17 -2.57
C LEU A 248 -5.03 -1.03 -1.67
N ALA A 249 -5.14 0.20 -2.19
CA ALA A 249 -5.65 1.34 -1.44
C ALA A 249 -7.10 1.13 -0.95
N VAL A 250 -7.97 0.62 -1.83
CA VAL A 250 -9.38 0.33 -1.48
C VAL A 250 -9.46 -0.78 -0.43
N VAL A 251 -8.67 -1.84 -0.59
CA VAL A 251 -8.66 -2.98 0.34
C VAL A 251 -8.10 -2.56 1.71
N ALA A 252 -7.04 -1.76 1.75
CA ALA A 252 -6.48 -1.22 3.00
C ALA A 252 -7.53 -0.43 3.78
N ALA A 253 -8.19 0.53 3.12
CA ALA A 253 -9.21 1.37 3.75
C ALA A 253 -10.40 0.54 4.30
N ALA A 254 -10.81 -0.51 3.58
CA ALA A 254 -11.90 -1.40 3.99
C ALA A 254 -11.53 -2.36 5.12
N ASN A 255 -10.24 -2.55 5.41
CA ASN A 255 -9.73 -3.51 6.40
C ASN A 255 -8.83 -2.84 7.46
N HIS A 256 -9.12 -1.60 7.83
CA HIS A 256 -8.45 -0.86 8.94
C HIS A 256 -6.93 -0.77 8.83
N ALA A 257 -6.39 -0.77 7.61
CA ALA A 257 -4.98 -0.56 7.33
C ALA A 257 -4.74 0.79 6.64
N THR A 258 -3.58 1.39 6.87
CA THR A 258 -3.16 2.60 6.18
C THR A 258 -2.46 2.24 4.87
N PHE A 259 -2.98 2.71 3.74
CA PHE A 259 -2.28 2.55 2.46
C PHE A 259 -1.12 3.53 2.35
N VAL A 260 0.07 3.02 2.05
CA VAL A 260 1.26 3.85 1.79
C VAL A 260 1.48 3.99 0.30
N ASP A 261 1.18 5.16 -0.24
CA ASP A 261 1.38 5.48 -1.67
C ASP A 261 2.87 5.71 -1.97
N THR A 262 3.51 4.68 -2.48
CA THR A 262 4.88 4.73 -2.99
C THR A 262 4.92 5.09 -4.47
N TYR A 263 3.81 4.88 -5.22
CA TYR A 263 3.72 5.16 -6.65
C TYR A 263 3.88 6.66 -6.97
N THR A 264 3.04 7.49 -6.35
CA THR A 264 3.06 8.94 -6.61
C THR A 264 4.40 9.56 -6.23
N ALA A 265 4.99 9.10 -5.13
CA ALA A 265 6.29 9.60 -4.66
C ALA A 265 7.48 9.20 -5.56
N SER A 266 7.32 8.14 -6.33
CA SER A 266 8.38 7.63 -7.25
C SER A 266 8.21 8.08 -8.69
N ILE A 267 7.23 8.93 -9.02
CA ILE A 267 7.08 9.50 -10.37
C ILE A 267 8.35 10.29 -10.73
N GLY A 268 8.94 9.95 -11.88
CA GLY A 268 10.21 10.51 -12.32
C GLY A 268 11.44 9.68 -11.91
N HIS A 269 11.22 8.53 -11.25
CA HIS A 269 12.27 7.59 -10.84
C HIS A 269 12.11 6.18 -11.45
N ASP A 270 11.40 6.10 -12.57
CA ASP A 270 11.11 4.86 -13.31
C ASP A 270 12.35 4.24 -13.97
N VAL A 271 12.20 3.02 -14.51
CA VAL A 271 13.29 2.24 -15.16
C VAL A 271 13.99 2.95 -16.31
N CYS A 272 13.36 3.98 -16.91
CA CYS A 272 13.91 4.74 -18.04
C CYS A 272 14.80 5.91 -17.61
N ARG A 273 14.95 6.15 -16.33
CA ARG A 273 15.79 7.24 -15.81
C ARG A 273 17.25 6.83 -15.76
N ALA A 274 18.10 7.84 -15.76
CA ALA A 274 19.54 7.64 -15.64
C ALA A 274 19.92 6.92 -14.32
N PRO A 275 21.04 6.19 -14.29
CA PRO A 275 21.62 5.70 -13.05
C PRO A 275 21.79 6.82 -12.03
N GLY A 276 21.48 6.56 -10.76
CA GLY A 276 21.48 7.57 -9.68
C GLY A 276 20.18 8.38 -9.57
N THR A 277 19.29 8.32 -10.58
CA THR A 277 17.94 8.93 -10.52
C THR A 277 16.86 7.89 -10.38
N LYS A 278 16.96 6.77 -11.12
CA LYS A 278 15.97 5.70 -11.07
C LYS A 278 15.94 4.98 -9.72
N TRP A 279 14.78 4.63 -9.29
CA TRP A 279 14.54 3.83 -8.09
C TRP A 279 14.35 2.35 -8.43
N VAL A 280 13.86 2.05 -9.63
CA VAL A 280 13.62 0.69 -10.11
C VAL A 280 14.58 0.39 -11.26
N GLU A 281 15.27 -0.74 -11.18
CA GLU A 281 16.21 -1.16 -12.21
C GLU A 281 15.48 -1.73 -13.42
N GLY A 282 16.12 -1.63 -14.61
CA GLY A 282 15.59 -2.22 -15.83
C GLY A 282 15.92 -3.72 -15.94
N LEU A 283 15.74 -4.27 -17.15
CA LEU A 283 16.08 -5.67 -17.42
C LEU A 283 17.58 -5.96 -17.17
N ILE A 284 18.44 -5.00 -17.52
CA ILE A 284 19.87 -5.03 -17.19
C ILE A 284 20.08 -3.96 -16.10
N PRO A 285 20.27 -4.38 -14.83
CA PRO A 285 20.47 -3.46 -13.74
C PRO A 285 21.78 -2.66 -13.89
N THR A 286 21.72 -1.39 -13.52
CA THR A 286 22.88 -0.50 -13.43
C THR A 286 23.31 -0.21 -11.99
N SER A 287 22.50 -0.62 -11.03
CA SER A 287 22.79 -0.69 -9.60
C SER A 287 22.43 -2.09 -9.09
N LEU A 288 23.00 -2.47 -7.95
CA LEU A 288 22.76 -3.80 -7.37
C LEU A 288 21.29 -3.90 -6.90
N ALA A 289 20.49 -4.61 -7.66
CA ALA A 289 19.12 -5.02 -7.41
C ALA A 289 18.71 -6.07 -8.45
N ALA A 290 17.64 -6.81 -8.19
CA ALA A 290 17.05 -7.70 -9.19
C ALA A 290 16.43 -6.89 -10.35
N PRO A 291 16.35 -7.44 -11.58
CA PRO A 291 15.65 -6.77 -12.69
C PRO A 291 14.23 -6.38 -12.33
N PHE A 292 13.81 -5.17 -12.69
CA PHE A 292 12.50 -4.58 -12.42
C PHE A 292 12.14 -4.49 -10.93
N HIS A 293 13.15 -4.43 -10.05
CA HIS A 293 12.99 -4.24 -8.60
C HIS A 293 13.64 -2.95 -8.13
N PRO A 294 13.22 -2.45 -6.97
CA PRO A 294 13.85 -1.28 -6.37
C PRO A 294 15.33 -1.53 -6.08
N ASN A 295 16.15 -0.52 -6.40
CA ASN A 295 17.53 -0.42 -5.94
C ASN A 295 17.59 0.28 -4.58
N GLN A 296 18.77 0.51 -4.03
CA GLN A 296 18.93 1.14 -2.72
C GLN A 296 18.27 2.54 -2.64
N LEU A 297 18.24 3.32 -3.72
CA LEU A 297 17.53 4.61 -3.74
C LEU A 297 16.02 4.42 -3.67
N GLY A 298 15.50 3.38 -4.34
CA GLY A 298 14.08 3.01 -4.28
C GLY A 298 13.69 2.57 -2.88
N GLU A 299 14.48 1.71 -2.25
CA GLU A 299 14.26 1.27 -0.86
C GLU A 299 14.24 2.45 0.12
N GLN A 300 15.19 3.38 -0.02
CA GLN A 300 15.19 4.62 0.77
C GLN A 300 13.95 5.49 0.51
N GLY A 301 13.51 5.58 -0.75
CA GLY A 301 12.30 6.30 -1.14
C GLY A 301 11.06 5.70 -0.50
N MET A 302 10.90 4.39 -0.57
CA MET A 302 9.79 3.65 0.04
C MET A 302 9.81 3.79 1.57
N ALA A 303 10.98 3.65 2.21
CA ALA A 303 11.12 3.84 3.66
C ALA A 303 10.66 5.23 4.10
N ARG A 304 11.07 6.29 3.39
CA ARG A 304 10.60 7.66 3.68
C ARG A 304 9.08 7.78 3.61
N ARG A 305 8.42 7.08 2.67
CA ARG A 305 6.96 7.10 2.57
C ARG A 305 6.28 6.41 3.74
N VAL A 306 6.82 5.26 4.17
CA VAL A 306 6.31 4.56 5.37
C VAL A 306 6.51 5.43 6.61
N LEU A 307 7.71 5.99 6.81
CA LEU A 307 8.00 6.87 7.95
C LEU A 307 7.09 8.12 7.97
N THR A 308 6.81 8.71 6.80
CA THR A 308 5.87 9.84 6.70
C THR A 308 4.43 9.44 7.06
N ALA A 309 4.01 8.21 6.76
CA ALA A 309 2.69 7.71 7.08
C ALA A 309 2.53 7.34 8.57
N LEU A 310 3.64 7.09 9.24
CA LEU A 310 3.68 6.85 10.70
C LEU A 310 3.52 8.14 11.52
N GLY A 311 3.92 9.28 10.99
CA GLY A 311 3.85 10.61 11.63
C GLY A 311 5.20 11.18 11.97
#